data_ac05f8d4e3d5a35d5ddf21ea6a318b45
#
_entry.id   ac05f8d4e3d5a35d5ddf21ea6a318b45
#
_cell.length_a   1.000
_cell.length_b   1.000
_cell.length_c   1.000
_cell.angle_alpha   90.00
_cell.angle_beta   90.00
_cell.angle_gamma   90.00
#
_symmetry.space_group_name_H-M   'P 1'
#
loop_
_entity.id
_entity.type
_entity.pdbx_description
1 polymer ?
#
loop_
_entity_poly.entity_id
_entity_poly.type
_entity_poly.pdbx_seq_one_letter_code
_entity_poly.pdbx_strand_id
1 'polypeptide(L)'
;EELELLREAGFHPLEVMRAATLSGAEALGAQDRIGSIEPGKLADLVVLSENPLANLKVFYGTGHIRLGENGEPTRVGGVRYTIKDGIVYDAPALLRDVRAIVAEEKAKRGIEDLAQP
;
A
#
# COMPACT_ATOMS: atom_id res chain seq x y z
N GLU A 1 -5.31 3.02 -6.67
CA GLU A 1 -6.29 3.31 -7.74
C GLU A 1 -5.76 2.90 -9.12
N GLU A 2 -4.53 3.26 -9.48
CA GLU A 2 -3.91 2.86 -10.75
C GLU A 2 -3.94 1.35 -10.99
N LEU A 3 -3.66 0.55 -9.97
CA LEU A 3 -3.67 -0.91 -10.06
C LEU A 3 -5.08 -1.44 -10.29
N GLU A 4 -6.09 -0.84 -9.69
CA GLU A 4 -7.48 -1.19 -9.91
C GLU A 4 -7.94 -0.86 -11.33
N LEU A 5 -7.49 0.27 -11.89
CA LEU A 5 -7.78 0.65 -13.26
C LEU A 5 -7.21 -0.36 -14.26
N LEU A 6 -6.01 -0.87 -14.03
CA LEU A 6 -5.44 -1.96 -14.83
C LEU A 6 -6.30 -3.22 -14.75
N ARG A 7 -6.79 -3.56 -13.56
CA ARG A 7 -7.67 -4.70 -13.38
C ARG A 7 -8.99 -4.53 -14.14
N GLU A 8 -9.59 -3.35 -14.06
CA GLU A 8 -10.82 -3.01 -14.79
C GLU A 8 -10.64 -3.04 -16.31
N ALA A 9 -9.44 -2.69 -16.79
CA ALA A 9 -9.08 -2.77 -18.21
C ALA A 9 -8.90 -4.21 -18.71
N GLY A 10 -9.02 -5.21 -17.86
CA GLY A 10 -8.98 -6.63 -18.23
C GLY A 10 -7.68 -7.35 -17.90
N PHE A 11 -6.72 -6.70 -17.25
CA PHE A 11 -5.50 -7.36 -16.79
C PHE A 11 -5.81 -8.35 -15.66
N HIS A 12 -5.23 -9.52 -15.73
CA HIS A 12 -5.28 -10.49 -14.64
C HIS A 12 -4.55 -9.95 -13.40
N PRO A 13 -4.95 -10.28 -12.16
CA PRO A 13 -4.26 -9.78 -10.95
C PRO A 13 -2.75 -10.00 -10.95
N LEU A 14 -2.24 -11.13 -11.39
CA LEU A 14 -0.80 -11.37 -11.49
C LEU A 14 -0.12 -10.47 -12.53
N GLU A 15 -0.81 -10.18 -13.63
CA GLU A 15 -0.31 -9.24 -14.63
C GLU A 15 -0.23 -7.82 -14.09
N VAL A 16 -1.20 -7.42 -13.26
CA VAL A 16 -1.17 -6.13 -12.56
C VAL A 16 0.03 -6.04 -11.63
N MET A 17 0.30 -7.11 -10.87
CA MET A 17 1.49 -7.17 -9.99
C MET A 17 2.78 -7.07 -10.79
N ARG A 18 2.89 -7.80 -11.89
CA ARG A 18 4.04 -7.74 -12.77
C ARG A 18 4.23 -6.34 -13.37
N ALA A 19 3.16 -5.71 -13.84
CA ALA A 19 3.20 -4.35 -14.38
C ALA A 19 3.69 -3.34 -13.35
N ALA A 20 3.26 -3.49 -12.10
CA ALA A 20 3.64 -2.61 -11.00
C ALA A 20 5.06 -2.85 -10.46
N THR A 21 5.72 -3.93 -10.83
CA THR A 21 7.04 -4.32 -10.30
C THR A 21 8.06 -4.59 -11.39
N LEU A 22 8.13 -5.82 -11.88
CA LEU A 22 9.18 -6.25 -12.79
C LEU A 22 9.13 -5.55 -14.16
N SER A 23 7.95 -5.36 -14.72
CA SER A 23 7.83 -4.69 -16.03
C SER A 23 8.31 -3.22 -15.97
N GLY A 24 8.04 -2.53 -14.87
CA GLY A 24 8.58 -1.19 -14.63
C GLY A 24 10.11 -1.21 -14.50
N ALA A 25 10.66 -2.17 -13.80
CA ALA A 25 12.10 -2.34 -13.66
C ALA A 25 12.77 -2.64 -15.02
N GLU A 26 12.15 -3.49 -15.82
CA GLU A 26 12.63 -3.80 -17.18
C GLU A 26 12.62 -2.55 -18.07
N ALA A 27 11.59 -1.74 -17.99
CA ALA A 27 11.49 -0.48 -18.74
C ALA A 27 12.60 0.51 -18.37
N LEU A 28 13.05 0.48 -17.12
CA LEU A 28 14.15 1.33 -16.63
C LEU A 28 15.54 0.69 -16.82
N GLY A 29 15.62 -0.55 -17.31
CA GLY A 29 16.86 -1.29 -17.40
C GLY A 29 17.45 -1.69 -16.04
N ALA A 30 16.63 -1.79 -15.01
CA ALA A 30 17.03 -2.04 -13.63
C ALA A 30 16.60 -3.42 -13.10
N GLN A 31 16.15 -4.31 -13.97
CA GLN A 31 15.60 -5.63 -13.60
C GLN A 31 16.62 -6.55 -12.90
N ASP A 32 17.93 -6.28 -13.05
CA ASP A 32 18.97 -7.04 -12.35
C ASP A 32 19.06 -6.69 -10.86
N ARG A 33 18.50 -5.57 -10.45
CA ARG A 33 18.61 -5.01 -9.09
C ARG A 33 17.29 -4.93 -8.34
N ILE A 34 16.17 -4.70 -9.06
CA ILE A 34 14.85 -4.45 -8.49
C ILE A 34 13.75 -5.14 -9.31
N GLY A 35 12.54 -5.11 -8.80
CA GLY A 35 11.34 -5.53 -9.54
C GLY A 35 10.87 -6.95 -9.27
N SER A 36 11.72 -7.80 -8.70
CA SER A 36 11.35 -9.15 -8.27
C SER A 36 12.08 -9.55 -7.01
N ILE A 37 11.54 -10.55 -6.31
CA ILE A 37 12.13 -11.06 -5.07
C ILE A 37 13.06 -12.21 -5.43
N GLU A 38 14.34 -11.90 -5.54
CA GLU A 38 15.38 -12.87 -5.91
C GLU A 38 16.67 -12.57 -5.12
N PRO A 39 17.45 -13.61 -4.76
CA PRO A 39 18.76 -13.41 -4.13
C PRO A 39 19.65 -12.51 -4.98
N GLY A 40 20.34 -11.59 -4.35
CA GLY A 40 21.25 -10.64 -5.02
C GLY A 40 20.60 -9.33 -5.45
N LYS A 41 19.27 -9.22 -5.37
CA LYS A 41 18.57 -7.95 -5.62
C LYS A 41 18.43 -7.11 -4.36
N LEU A 42 18.16 -5.82 -4.54
CA LEU A 42 17.89 -4.91 -3.43
C LEU A 42 16.64 -5.36 -2.66
N ALA A 43 16.69 -5.27 -1.35
CA ALA A 43 15.54 -5.57 -0.50
C ALA A 43 14.57 -4.38 -0.47
N ASP A 44 13.88 -4.18 -1.61
CA ASP A 44 12.81 -3.20 -1.79
C ASP A 44 11.49 -3.97 -1.85
N LEU A 45 10.80 -4.05 -0.71
CA LEU A 45 9.67 -4.96 -0.52
C LEU A 45 8.48 -4.24 0.12
N VAL A 46 7.30 -4.72 -0.15
CA VAL A 46 6.08 -4.32 0.53
C VAL A 46 5.46 -5.56 1.18
N VAL A 47 5.20 -5.48 2.48
CA VAL A 47 4.53 -6.54 3.23
C VAL A 47 3.09 -6.13 3.47
N LEU A 48 2.17 -6.95 3.04
CA LEU A 48 0.73 -6.72 3.12
C LEU A 48 0.10 -7.65 4.15
N SER A 49 -0.97 -7.19 4.81
CA SER A 49 -1.70 -7.99 5.79
C SER A 49 -2.68 -8.97 5.16
N GLU A 50 -3.01 -8.81 3.88
CA GLU A 50 -3.94 -9.67 3.15
C GLU A 50 -3.45 -9.94 1.72
N ASN A 51 -4.11 -10.88 1.05
CA ASN A 51 -3.73 -11.28 -0.32
C ASN A 51 -4.16 -10.22 -1.35
N PRO A 52 -3.22 -9.54 -2.03
CA PRO A 52 -3.55 -8.53 -3.03
C PRO A 52 -4.18 -9.11 -4.30
N LEU A 53 -3.99 -10.40 -4.58
CA LEU A 53 -4.61 -11.06 -5.74
C LEU A 53 -6.11 -11.19 -5.58
N ALA A 54 -6.61 -11.27 -4.35
CA ALA A 54 -8.04 -11.27 -4.05
C ALA A 54 -8.64 -9.87 -4.10
N ASN A 55 -7.90 -8.86 -3.65
CA ASN A 55 -8.35 -7.47 -3.63
C ASN A 55 -7.17 -6.51 -3.64
N LEU A 56 -7.02 -5.76 -4.73
CA LEU A 56 -5.94 -4.80 -4.89
C LEU A 56 -6.01 -3.61 -3.92
N LYS A 57 -7.16 -3.38 -3.28
CA LYS A 57 -7.32 -2.33 -2.27
C LYS A 57 -6.45 -2.54 -1.02
N VAL A 58 -5.90 -3.73 -0.82
CA VAL A 58 -4.95 -3.98 0.26
C VAL A 58 -3.66 -3.17 0.13
N PHE A 59 -3.36 -2.65 -1.06
CA PHE A 59 -2.23 -1.74 -1.26
C PHE A 59 -2.48 -0.33 -0.77
N TYR A 60 -3.72 0.06 -0.47
CA TYR A 60 -3.99 1.36 0.13
C TYR A 60 -3.32 1.42 1.50
N GLY A 61 -2.57 2.47 1.76
CA GLY A 61 -1.86 2.63 3.03
C GLY A 61 -2.79 2.58 4.24
N THR A 62 -4.01 3.10 4.09
CA THR A 62 -5.03 3.12 5.13
C THR A 62 -5.97 1.91 5.09
N GLY A 63 -5.76 0.96 4.16
CA GLY A 63 -6.67 -0.16 3.95
C GLY A 63 -7.98 0.25 3.28
N HIS A 64 -8.98 -0.59 3.40
CA HIS A 64 -10.32 -0.36 2.87
C HIS A 64 -11.39 -0.85 3.85
N ILE A 65 -12.63 -0.45 3.65
CA ILE A 65 -13.74 -0.85 4.50
C ILE A 65 -14.48 -2.01 3.83
N ARG A 66 -14.75 -3.07 4.58
CA ARG A 66 -15.65 -4.15 4.18
C ARG A 66 -16.62 -4.49 5.30
N LEU A 67 -17.72 -5.16 4.98
CA LEU A 67 -18.65 -5.67 5.98
C LEU A 67 -18.02 -6.89 6.67
N GLY A 68 -17.95 -6.84 7.99
CA GLY A 68 -17.57 -7.98 8.81
C GLY A 68 -18.68 -9.02 8.88
N GLU A 69 -18.41 -10.13 9.58
CA GLU A 69 -19.37 -11.24 9.75
C GLU A 69 -20.69 -10.78 10.38
N ASN A 70 -20.66 -9.75 11.21
CA ASN A 70 -21.85 -9.18 11.86
C ASN A 70 -22.53 -8.08 11.04
N GLY A 71 -22.13 -7.86 9.78
CA GLY A 71 -22.65 -6.78 8.95
C GLY A 71 -22.14 -5.39 9.33
N GLU A 72 -21.19 -5.28 10.26
CA GLU A 72 -20.59 -4.02 10.66
C GLU A 72 -19.45 -3.62 9.74
N PRO A 73 -19.32 -2.31 9.39
CA PRO A 73 -18.19 -1.84 8.60
C PRO A 73 -16.88 -2.02 9.37
N THR A 74 -15.93 -2.73 8.78
CA THR A 74 -14.62 -2.99 9.38
C THR A 74 -13.53 -2.55 8.41
N ARG A 75 -12.53 -1.84 8.92
CA ARG A 75 -11.35 -1.49 8.12
C ARG A 75 -10.36 -2.64 8.13
N VAL A 76 -9.96 -3.07 6.95
CA VAL A 76 -9.08 -4.22 6.75
C VAL A 76 -8.03 -3.93 5.69
N GLY A 77 -6.97 -4.74 5.70
CA GLY A 77 -5.89 -4.64 4.72
C GLY A 77 -4.98 -3.45 4.98
N GLY A 78 -4.24 -3.12 3.94
CA GLY A 78 -3.25 -2.06 3.96
C GLY A 78 -1.83 -2.58 4.02
N VAL A 79 -0.90 -1.66 3.85
CA VAL A 79 0.53 -1.95 3.91
C VAL A 79 0.96 -2.10 5.37
N ARG A 80 1.55 -3.25 5.71
CA ARG A 80 2.07 -3.51 7.06
C ARG A 80 3.49 -2.97 7.23
N TYR A 81 4.36 -3.31 6.28
CA TYR A 81 5.73 -2.83 6.26
C TYR A 81 6.12 -2.41 4.84
N THR A 82 6.90 -1.37 4.74
CA THR A 82 7.65 -1.05 3.52
C THR A 82 9.13 -1.23 3.84
N ILE A 83 9.83 -1.97 3.00
CA ILE A 83 11.26 -2.21 3.15
C ILE A 83 11.98 -1.55 1.99
N LYS A 84 12.88 -0.65 2.29
CA LYS A 84 13.68 0.07 1.30
C LYS A 84 15.15 -0.17 1.58
N ASP A 85 15.84 -0.79 0.64
CA ASP A 85 17.26 -1.15 0.75
C ASP A 85 17.57 -1.87 2.09
N GLY A 86 16.70 -2.82 2.46
CA GLY A 86 16.81 -3.59 3.70
C GLY A 86 16.32 -2.88 4.96
N ILE A 87 15.98 -1.60 4.90
CA ILE A 87 15.47 -0.85 6.05
C ILE A 87 13.96 -1.04 6.15
N VAL A 88 13.50 -1.51 7.30
CA VAL A 88 12.09 -1.79 7.56
C VAL A 88 11.39 -0.56 8.13
N TYR A 89 10.32 -0.13 7.48
CA TYR A 89 9.44 0.94 7.96
C TYR A 89 8.09 0.35 8.36
N ASP A 90 7.66 0.62 9.58
CA ASP A 90 6.31 0.25 10.05
C ASP A 90 5.29 1.25 9.51
N ALA A 91 4.59 0.88 8.46
CA ALA A 91 3.66 1.78 7.78
C ALA A 91 2.52 2.27 8.67
N PRO A 92 1.82 1.42 9.46
CA PRO A 92 0.81 1.91 10.41
C PRO A 92 1.36 2.89 11.44
N ALA A 93 2.57 2.67 11.95
CA ALA A 93 3.20 3.59 12.91
C ALA A 93 3.47 4.95 12.28
N LEU A 94 4.03 4.98 11.06
CA LEU A 94 4.26 6.22 10.32
C LEU A 94 2.97 6.98 10.05
N LEU A 95 1.90 6.29 9.69
CA LEU A 95 0.59 6.93 9.47
C LEU A 95 0.02 7.53 10.76
N ARG A 96 0.20 6.85 11.90
CA ARG A 96 -0.21 7.41 13.21
C ARG A 96 0.58 8.67 13.54
N ASP A 97 1.88 8.67 13.31
CA ASP A 97 2.75 9.82 13.55
C ASP A 97 2.34 11.02 12.69
N VAL A 98 2.10 10.79 11.40
CA VAL A 98 1.61 11.84 10.48
C VAL A 98 0.27 12.40 10.92
N ARG A 99 -0.67 11.54 11.32
CA ARG A 99 -1.98 11.97 11.83
C ARG A 99 -1.85 12.83 13.09
N ALA A 100 -0.95 12.47 14.00
CA ALA A 100 -0.69 13.23 15.20
C ALA A 100 -0.12 14.62 14.87
N ILE A 101 0.83 14.71 13.95
CA ILE A 101 1.41 15.97 13.47
C ILE A 101 0.34 16.86 12.84
N VAL A 102 -0.50 16.28 11.98
CA VAL A 102 -1.58 17.01 11.31
C VAL A 102 -2.61 17.52 12.33
N ALA A 103 -3.00 16.69 13.30
CA ALA A 103 -3.95 17.08 14.35
C ALA A 103 -3.39 18.23 15.21
N GLU A 104 -2.12 18.17 15.56
CA GLU A 104 -1.45 19.25 16.32
C GLU A 104 -1.45 20.56 15.53
N GLU A 105 -1.10 20.49 14.25
CA GLU A 105 -1.06 21.67 13.38
C GLU A 105 -2.46 22.27 13.14
N LYS A 106 -3.46 21.43 12.97
CA LYS A 106 -4.85 21.88 12.87
C LYS A 106 -5.32 22.58 14.15
N ALA A 107 -4.98 22.03 15.31
CA ALA A 107 -5.30 22.64 16.59
C ALA A 107 -4.66 24.03 16.74
N LYS A 108 -3.40 24.18 16.34
CA LYS A 108 -2.69 25.48 16.35
C LYS A 108 -3.35 26.51 15.44
N ARG A 109 -3.95 26.07 14.34
CA ARG A 109 -4.61 26.94 13.35
C ARG A 109 -6.10 27.13 13.62
N GLY A 110 -6.65 26.49 14.62
CA GLY A 110 -8.09 26.54 14.92
C GLY A 110 -8.98 25.88 13.87
N ILE A 111 -8.44 24.90 13.13
CA ILE A 111 -9.18 24.15 12.13
C ILE A 111 -9.83 22.94 12.79
N GLU A 112 -11.15 22.81 12.66
CA GLU A 112 -11.86 21.63 13.14
C GLU A 112 -11.52 20.40 12.29
N ASP A 113 -11.36 19.27 12.97
CA ASP A 113 -11.16 18.00 12.28
C ASP A 113 -12.51 17.54 11.75
N LEU A 114 -12.67 17.55 10.43
CA LEU A 114 -13.83 16.98 9.80
C LEU A 114 -13.79 15.47 10.02
N ALA A 115 -14.88 14.90 10.53
CA ALA A 115 -15.00 13.46 10.70
C ALA A 115 -14.72 12.76 9.36
N GLN A 116 -13.68 11.92 9.32
CA GLN A 116 -13.38 11.09 8.18
C GLN A 116 -14.38 9.92 8.16
N PRO A 117 -15.01 9.64 7.01
CA PRO A 117 -15.87 8.47 6.88
C PRO A 117 -15.11 7.16 7.06
#